data_b2bef9473bcca8a51b7921bc71d660af
#
_entry.id   b2bef9473bcca8a51b7921bc71d660af
#
_cell.length_a   1.000
_cell.length_b   1.000
_cell.length_c   1.000
_cell.angle_alpha   90.00
_cell.angle_beta   90.00
_cell.angle_gamma   90.00
#
_symmetry.space_group_name_H-M   'P 1'
#
loop_
_entity.id
_entity.type
_entity.pdbx_description
1 polymer ?
#
loop_
_entity_poly.entity_id
_entity_poly.type
_entity_poly.pdbx_seq_one_letter_code
_entity_poly.pdbx_strand_id
1 'polypeptide(L)'
;MEREDFESLILKVTEKAEAMRIDMNKNKALEYKKLPWSELEATFKAMLYHQFLKHRVNYSNISLENSPDAKDNKKIKSYKVDMWIKDHEFTYLLEVKMINVRKTSGNLQRVYNKGGLCKDLVKLNEILDYFGDTKAMGIAIAVYNGHDDKMDCENIKDKLNDEINEKLNRHVKLIVCANGKCEYVKN
;
A
#
# COMPACT_ATOMS: atom_id res chain seq x y z
N MET A 1 -3.74 6.27 -20.62
CA MET A 1 -3.88 4.83 -20.25
C MET A 1 -5.26 4.65 -19.67
N GLU A 2 -5.95 3.60 -20.00
CA GLU A 2 -7.24 3.31 -19.37
C GLU A 2 -7.04 3.05 -17.88
N ARG A 3 -8.06 3.28 -17.08
CA ARG A 3 -7.98 3.11 -15.61
C ARG A 3 -7.55 1.70 -15.21
N GLU A 4 -8.14 0.68 -15.85
CA GLU A 4 -7.84 -0.74 -15.58
C GLU A 4 -6.39 -1.10 -15.93
N ASP A 5 -5.84 -0.50 -16.99
CA ASP A 5 -4.44 -0.68 -17.36
C ASP A 5 -3.50 -0.14 -16.30
N PHE A 6 -3.85 1.03 -15.70
CA PHE A 6 -3.02 1.62 -14.67
C PHE A 6 -3.10 0.87 -13.34
N GLU A 7 -4.28 0.39 -12.96
CA GLU A 7 -4.45 -0.49 -11.80
C GLU A 7 -3.65 -1.79 -11.97
N SER A 8 -3.67 -2.38 -13.16
CA SER A 8 -2.83 -3.53 -13.50
C SER A 8 -1.33 -3.19 -13.42
N LEU A 9 -0.94 -1.99 -13.84
CA LEU A 9 0.43 -1.51 -13.71
C LEU A 9 0.82 -1.36 -12.23
N ILE A 10 -0.04 -0.79 -11.38
CA ILE A 10 0.22 -0.67 -9.94
C ILE A 10 0.47 -2.06 -9.33
N LEU A 11 -0.37 -3.04 -9.62
CA LEU A 11 -0.17 -4.41 -9.14
C LEU A 11 1.18 -4.97 -9.60
N LYS A 12 1.50 -4.86 -10.88
CA LYS A 12 2.74 -5.36 -11.48
C LYS A 12 4.00 -4.71 -10.87
N VAL A 13 4.00 -3.39 -10.64
CA VAL A 13 5.15 -2.72 -10.03
C VAL A 13 5.27 -3.06 -8.55
N THR A 14 4.13 -3.30 -7.87
CA THR A 14 4.10 -3.75 -6.48
C THR A 14 4.69 -5.16 -6.35
N GLU A 15 4.34 -6.09 -7.24
CA GLU A 15 4.94 -7.43 -7.30
C GLU A 15 6.45 -7.39 -7.51
N LYS A 16 6.92 -6.50 -8.40
CA LYS A 16 8.37 -6.34 -8.62
C LYS A 16 9.10 -5.76 -7.41
N ALA A 17 8.49 -4.79 -6.71
CA ALA A 17 9.03 -4.25 -5.47
C ALA A 17 9.10 -5.35 -4.38
N GLU A 18 8.06 -6.18 -4.28
CA GLU A 18 8.02 -7.31 -3.34
C GLU A 18 9.09 -8.38 -3.69
N ALA A 19 9.28 -8.69 -4.96
CA ALA A 19 10.35 -9.59 -5.39
C ALA A 19 11.75 -9.05 -5.01
N MET A 20 12.00 -7.76 -5.22
CA MET A 20 13.24 -7.12 -4.79
C MET A 20 13.44 -7.22 -3.28
N ARG A 21 12.39 -6.98 -2.49
CA ARG A 21 12.43 -7.12 -1.03
C ARG A 21 12.81 -8.55 -0.60
N ILE A 22 12.22 -9.55 -1.25
CA ILE A 22 12.52 -10.96 -0.98
C ILE A 22 13.98 -11.29 -1.31
N ASP A 23 14.48 -10.83 -2.45
CA ASP A 23 15.86 -11.07 -2.86
C ASP A 23 16.86 -10.40 -1.91
N MET A 24 16.60 -9.19 -1.46
CA MET A 24 17.42 -8.53 -0.44
C MET A 24 17.45 -9.33 0.87
N ASN A 25 16.34 -9.92 1.28
CA ASN A 25 16.27 -10.78 2.45
C ASN A 25 17.10 -12.07 2.31
N LYS A 26 17.10 -12.68 1.11
CA LYS A 26 17.84 -13.92 0.83
C LYS A 26 19.35 -13.69 0.78
N ASN A 27 19.76 -12.60 0.15
CA ASN A 27 21.18 -12.35 -0.14
C ASN A 27 21.99 -11.87 1.07
N LYS A 28 21.39 -11.71 2.26
CA LYS A 28 22.04 -11.22 3.49
C LYS A 28 22.79 -9.89 3.33
N ALA A 29 22.77 -9.32 2.14
CA ALA A 29 23.53 -8.12 1.77
C ALA A 29 23.12 -6.91 2.62
N LEU A 30 21.88 -6.96 3.13
CA LEU A 30 21.40 -6.10 4.21
C LEU A 30 20.75 -7.04 5.21
N GLU A 31 21.09 -6.88 6.47
CA GLU A 31 20.33 -7.52 7.55
C GLU A 31 18.92 -6.90 7.62
N TYR A 32 18.21 -6.97 6.48
CA TYR A 32 16.90 -6.34 6.27
C TYR A 32 15.92 -6.68 7.39
N LYS A 33 16.01 -7.92 7.91
CA LYS A 33 15.19 -8.37 9.05
C LYS A 33 15.49 -7.66 10.37
N LYS A 34 16.63 -6.97 10.47
CA LYS A 34 17.05 -6.21 11.66
C LYS A 34 16.75 -4.73 11.53
N LEU A 35 16.34 -4.25 10.35
CA LEU A 35 15.98 -2.85 10.18
C LEU A 35 14.73 -2.50 11.01
N PRO A 36 14.68 -1.31 11.60
CA PRO A 36 13.45 -0.78 12.19
C PRO A 36 12.30 -0.75 11.18
N TRP A 37 11.09 -0.89 11.66
CA TRP A 37 9.89 -0.95 10.81
C TRP A 37 9.75 0.23 9.86
N SER A 38 10.03 1.44 10.35
CA SER A 38 10.01 2.65 9.54
C SER A 38 10.97 2.61 8.37
N GLU A 39 12.14 1.99 8.57
CA GLU A 39 13.14 1.83 7.51
C GLU A 39 12.74 0.77 6.49
N LEU A 40 12.10 -0.32 6.94
CA LEU A 40 11.56 -1.35 6.05
C LEU A 40 10.47 -0.78 5.14
N GLU A 41 9.56 -0.01 5.72
CA GLU A 41 8.48 0.64 4.99
C GLU A 41 9.04 1.68 3.99
N ALA A 42 9.97 2.52 4.44
CA ALA A 42 10.64 3.49 3.58
C ALA A 42 11.42 2.83 2.43
N THR A 43 12.10 1.72 2.70
CA THR A 43 12.82 0.97 1.68
C THR A 43 11.86 0.39 0.64
N PHE A 44 10.73 -0.17 1.07
CA PHE A 44 9.73 -0.69 0.14
C PHE A 44 9.12 0.44 -0.72
N LYS A 45 8.81 1.59 -0.12
CA LYS A 45 8.35 2.79 -0.87
C LYS A 45 9.36 3.21 -1.93
N ALA A 46 10.65 3.21 -1.60
CA ALA A 46 11.72 3.53 -2.56
C ALA A 46 11.80 2.50 -3.71
N MET A 47 11.65 1.21 -3.41
CA MET A 47 11.59 0.15 -4.43
C MET A 47 10.38 0.35 -5.35
N LEU A 48 9.21 0.63 -4.77
CA LEU A 48 7.97 0.87 -5.50
C LEU A 48 8.12 2.08 -6.44
N TYR A 49 8.63 3.21 -5.93
CA TYR A 49 8.93 4.40 -6.72
C TYR A 49 9.87 4.08 -7.90
N HIS A 50 10.96 3.37 -7.63
CA HIS A 50 11.91 2.94 -8.66
C HIS A 50 11.25 2.08 -9.75
N GLN A 51 10.33 1.18 -9.37
CA GLN A 51 9.61 0.36 -10.34
C GLN A 51 8.65 1.20 -11.20
N PHE A 52 7.98 2.20 -10.63
CA PHE A 52 7.17 3.13 -11.44
C PHE A 52 8.02 3.84 -12.50
N LEU A 53 9.20 4.34 -12.13
CA LEU A 53 10.12 4.97 -13.10
C LEU A 53 10.57 3.99 -14.20
N LYS A 54 10.89 2.75 -13.84
CA LYS A 54 11.22 1.70 -14.83
C LYS A 54 10.08 1.41 -15.81
N HIS A 55 8.84 1.56 -15.37
CA HIS A 55 7.66 1.43 -16.20
C HIS A 55 7.25 2.73 -16.92
N ARG A 56 8.16 3.70 -16.97
CA ARG A 56 8.01 4.98 -17.69
C ARG A 56 6.90 5.90 -17.14
N VAL A 57 6.51 5.71 -15.89
CA VAL A 57 5.72 6.74 -15.20
C VAL A 57 6.63 7.94 -14.99
N ASN A 58 6.24 9.11 -15.52
CA ASN A 58 7.07 10.28 -15.43
C ASN A 58 7.25 10.69 -13.95
N TYR A 59 8.49 10.99 -13.55
CA TYR A 59 8.79 11.42 -12.18
C TYR A 59 8.01 12.68 -11.76
N SER A 60 7.72 13.59 -12.71
CA SER A 60 6.90 14.78 -12.43
C SER A 60 5.44 14.45 -12.06
N ASN A 61 5.00 13.25 -12.36
CA ASN A 61 3.67 12.76 -12.04
C ASN A 61 3.61 12.03 -10.70
N ILE A 62 4.74 11.87 -10.01
CA ILE A 62 4.81 11.18 -8.72
C ILE A 62 5.26 12.15 -7.65
N SER A 63 4.44 12.32 -6.62
CA SER A 63 4.79 13.09 -5.41
C SER A 63 4.82 12.16 -4.21
N LEU A 64 5.87 12.27 -3.38
CA LEU A 64 6.03 11.47 -2.17
C LEU A 64 5.67 12.29 -0.93
N GLU A 65 5.10 11.63 0.09
CA GLU A 65 4.75 12.22 1.38
C GLU A 65 3.96 13.53 1.26
N ASN A 66 3.06 13.58 0.27
CA ASN A 66 2.33 14.80 -0.05
C ASN A 66 1.05 14.92 0.77
N SER A 67 0.70 16.16 1.12
CA SER A 67 -0.55 16.49 1.81
C SER A 67 -1.59 17.01 0.83
N PRO A 68 -2.88 16.68 1.03
CA PRO A 68 -3.95 17.26 0.23
C PRO A 68 -4.01 18.78 0.34
N ASP A 69 -4.25 19.48 -0.76
CA ASP A 69 -4.54 20.93 -0.74
C ASP A 69 -6.01 21.16 -0.33
N ALA A 70 -6.27 20.99 0.95
CA ALA A 70 -7.59 21.16 1.55
C ALA A 70 -7.64 22.46 2.34
N LYS A 71 -7.97 23.58 1.68
CA LYS A 71 -7.91 24.94 2.27
C LYS A 71 -8.81 25.07 3.50
N ASP A 72 -10.00 24.49 3.47
CA ASP A 72 -11.03 24.69 4.48
C ASP A 72 -11.17 23.49 5.46
N ASN A 73 -10.37 22.44 5.30
CA ASN A 73 -10.42 21.26 6.15
C ASN A 73 -9.04 20.95 6.76
N LYS A 74 -8.85 21.42 8.00
CA LYS A 74 -7.59 21.21 8.74
C LYS A 74 -7.25 19.74 8.93
N LYS A 75 -8.24 18.86 9.11
CA LYS A 75 -8.03 17.41 9.28
C LYS A 75 -7.46 16.82 7.99
N ILE A 76 -8.13 17.04 6.87
CA ILE A 76 -7.68 16.53 5.56
C ILE A 76 -6.30 17.10 5.19
N LYS A 77 -6.09 18.40 5.41
CA LYS A 77 -4.79 19.05 5.19
C LYS A 77 -3.65 18.46 6.02
N SER A 78 -3.95 17.91 7.20
CA SER A 78 -2.94 17.29 8.07
C SER A 78 -2.53 15.89 7.61
N TYR A 79 -3.28 15.26 6.72
CA TYR A 79 -2.95 13.94 6.21
C TYR A 79 -1.74 14.00 5.28
N LYS A 80 -0.89 12.99 5.41
CA LYS A 80 0.18 12.72 4.45
C LYS A 80 -0.11 11.40 3.76
N VAL A 81 -0.01 11.38 2.45
CA VAL A 81 -0.15 10.19 1.63
C VAL A 81 1.23 9.81 1.13
N ASP A 82 1.56 8.52 1.23
CA ASP A 82 2.90 8.02 0.90
C ASP A 82 3.30 8.34 -0.53
N MET A 83 2.36 8.19 -1.45
CA MET A 83 2.63 8.47 -2.87
C MET A 83 1.36 8.93 -3.60
N TRP A 84 1.47 10.02 -4.33
CA TRP A 84 0.47 10.50 -5.26
C TRP A 84 0.99 10.28 -6.67
N ILE A 85 0.17 9.67 -7.52
CA ILE A 85 0.51 9.45 -8.93
C ILE A 85 -0.59 10.05 -9.78
N LYS A 86 -0.21 10.91 -10.72
CA LYS A 86 -1.12 11.44 -11.73
C LYS A 86 -0.86 10.72 -13.06
N ASP A 87 -1.91 10.16 -13.63
CA ASP A 87 -1.87 9.59 -14.98
C ASP A 87 -3.02 10.16 -15.80
N HIS A 88 -2.70 11.10 -16.71
CA HIS A 88 -3.66 11.85 -17.50
C HIS A 88 -4.75 12.51 -16.62
N GLU A 89 -5.94 11.94 -16.62
CA GLU A 89 -7.11 12.44 -15.91
C GLU A 89 -7.29 11.80 -14.51
N PHE A 90 -6.54 10.72 -14.21
CA PHE A 90 -6.71 9.97 -12.98
C PHE A 90 -5.63 10.32 -11.94
N THR A 91 -6.03 10.32 -10.69
CA THR A 91 -5.14 10.48 -9.55
C THR A 91 -5.20 9.23 -8.67
N TYR A 92 -4.03 8.67 -8.37
CA TYR A 92 -3.90 7.51 -7.48
C TYR A 92 -3.19 7.92 -6.20
N LEU A 93 -3.78 7.59 -5.08
CA LEU A 93 -3.28 7.83 -3.73
C LEU A 93 -2.82 6.48 -3.16
N LEU A 94 -1.52 6.30 -2.97
CA LEU A 94 -0.99 5.03 -2.46
C LEU A 94 -0.55 5.18 -1.02
N GLU A 95 -0.93 4.23 -0.19
CA GLU A 95 -0.46 4.03 1.18
C GLU A 95 0.21 2.67 1.28
N VAL A 96 1.40 2.63 1.85
CA VAL A 96 2.16 1.40 2.06
C VAL A 96 2.20 1.08 3.54
N LYS A 97 1.87 -0.15 3.89
CA LYS A 97 1.93 -0.64 5.26
C LYS A 97 2.66 -1.97 5.36
N MET A 98 3.74 -1.97 6.12
CA MET A 98 4.41 -3.21 6.50
C MET A 98 3.65 -3.88 7.63
N ILE A 99 3.33 -5.16 7.45
CA ILE A 99 2.58 -5.95 8.42
C ILE A 99 3.49 -7.02 9.01
N ASN A 100 3.66 -6.98 10.33
CA ASN A 100 4.38 -8.02 11.08
C ASN A 100 3.43 -8.92 11.85
N VAL A 101 3.57 -10.19 11.64
CA VAL A 101 2.91 -11.19 12.46
C VAL A 101 3.95 -11.79 13.40
N ARG A 102 3.96 -11.34 14.64
CA ARG A 102 4.77 -12.00 15.66
C ARG A 102 4.20 -13.41 15.90
N LYS A 103 5.08 -14.42 15.88
CA LYS A 103 4.73 -15.84 16.15
C LYS A 103 3.94 -16.06 17.44
N THR A 104 4.02 -15.14 18.39
CA THR A 104 3.48 -15.29 19.75
C THR A 104 2.00 -14.94 19.90
N SER A 105 1.33 -14.35 18.91
CA SER A 105 -0.01 -13.85 19.16
C SER A 105 -1.13 -14.51 18.37
N GLY A 106 -0.85 -15.33 17.37
CA GLY A 106 -1.89 -15.99 16.55
C GLY A 106 -2.91 -15.02 15.92
N ASN A 107 -2.80 -13.74 16.22
CA ASN A 107 -3.83 -12.75 16.08
C ASN A 107 -3.42 -11.70 15.04
N LEU A 108 -3.51 -12.07 13.76
CA LEU A 108 -3.40 -11.12 12.65
C LEU A 108 -4.37 -9.94 12.81
N GLN A 109 -5.58 -10.18 13.34
CA GLN A 109 -6.57 -9.17 13.63
C GLN A 109 -6.02 -7.99 14.46
N ARG A 110 -5.15 -8.25 15.44
CA ARG A 110 -4.61 -7.18 16.30
C ARG A 110 -3.66 -6.24 15.56
N VAL A 111 -2.99 -6.72 14.53
CA VAL A 111 -2.06 -5.92 13.71
C VAL A 111 -2.85 -5.09 12.68
N TYR A 112 -3.91 -5.65 12.11
CA TYR A 112 -4.75 -4.95 11.14
C TYR A 112 -5.64 -3.88 11.81
N ASN A 113 -6.26 -4.19 12.95
CA ASN A 113 -7.29 -3.34 13.57
C ASN A 113 -6.73 -2.18 14.41
N LYS A 114 -5.57 -2.35 15.06
CA LYS A 114 -5.02 -1.30 15.94
C LYS A 114 -3.85 -0.53 15.36
N GLY A 115 -3.31 -0.95 14.25
CA GLY A 115 -1.93 -0.57 13.89
C GLY A 115 -1.72 0.33 12.71
N GLY A 116 -2.67 0.64 11.90
CA GLY A 116 -2.33 1.50 10.78
C GLY A 116 -3.09 1.24 9.49
N LEU A 117 -3.27 -0.03 9.04
CA LEU A 117 -3.95 -0.28 7.77
C LEU A 117 -5.38 0.27 7.75
N CYS A 118 -6.16 0.00 8.80
CA CYS A 118 -7.52 0.55 8.91
C CYS A 118 -7.51 2.08 8.92
N LYS A 119 -6.56 2.70 9.62
CA LYS A 119 -6.39 4.17 9.61
C LYS A 119 -6.02 4.70 8.24
N ASP A 120 -5.17 3.99 7.52
CA ASP A 120 -4.77 4.38 6.16
C ASP A 120 -5.95 4.27 5.18
N LEU A 121 -6.77 3.21 5.29
CA LEU A 121 -8.00 3.08 4.51
C LEU A 121 -9.04 4.18 4.84
N VAL A 122 -9.22 4.49 6.12
CA VAL A 122 -10.10 5.61 6.55
C VAL A 122 -9.59 6.93 5.99
N LYS A 123 -8.28 7.19 6.10
CA LYS A 123 -7.65 8.39 5.55
C LYS A 123 -7.88 8.53 4.05
N LEU A 124 -7.67 7.46 3.28
CA LEU A 124 -7.91 7.45 1.84
C LEU A 124 -9.38 7.76 1.51
N ASN A 125 -10.34 7.12 2.21
CA ASN A 125 -11.76 7.40 2.02
C ASN A 125 -12.08 8.88 2.31
N GLU A 126 -11.65 9.40 3.45
CA GLU A 126 -11.92 10.79 3.84
C GLU A 126 -11.33 11.82 2.85
N ILE A 127 -10.15 11.54 2.28
CA ILE A 127 -9.56 12.39 1.24
C ILE A 127 -10.42 12.35 -0.03
N LEU A 128 -10.78 11.15 -0.48
CA LEU A 128 -11.57 10.99 -1.70
C LEU A 128 -12.98 11.58 -1.57
N ASP A 129 -13.61 11.39 -0.42
CA ASP A 129 -14.94 11.97 -0.11
C ASP A 129 -14.88 13.50 -0.09
N TYR A 130 -13.81 14.08 0.49
CA TYR A 130 -13.63 15.53 0.54
C TYR A 130 -13.51 16.15 -0.85
N PHE A 131 -12.75 15.53 -1.73
CA PHE A 131 -12.56 16.06 -3.09
C PHE A 131 -13.72 15.72 -4.02
N GLY A 132 -14.51 14.69 -3.71
CA GLY A 132 -15.63 14.24 -4.54
C GLY A 132 -15.20 13.86 -5.97
N ASP A 133 -13.91 13.60 -6.18
CA ASP A 133 -13.32 13.34 -7.49
C ASP A 133 -13.53 11.89 -7.90
N THR A 134 -14.39 11.70 -8.89
CA THR A 134 -14.65 10.37 -9.47
C THR A 134 -13.47 9.80 -10.25
N LYS A 135 -12.46 10.63 -10.55
CA LYS A 135 -11.24 10.25 -11.25
C LYS A 135 -10.07 9.97 -10.28
N ALA A 136 -10.32 10.00 -8.98
CA ALA A 136 -9.33 9.64 -7.96
C ALA A 136 -9.59 8.25 -7.38
N MET A 137 -8.51 7.55 -7.01
CA MET A 137 -8.55 6.25 -6.37
C MET A 137 -7.51 6.15 -5.26
N GLY A 138 -7.91 5.60 -4.13
CA GLY A 138 -7.02 5.21 -3.05
C GLY A 138 -6.63 3.73 -3.14
N ILE A 139 -5.35 3.42 -2.97
CA ILE A 139 -4.86 2.05 -2.93
C ILE A 139 -3.95 1.88 -1.73
N ALA A 140 -4.37 1.07 -0.76
CA ALA A 140 -3.50 0.62 0.30
C ALA A 140 -2.72 -0.62 -0.15
N ILE A 141 -1.44 -0.69 0.21
CA ILE A 141 -0.55 -1.82 -0.08
C ILE A 141 -0.08 -2.39 1.25
N ALA A 142 -0.59 -3.55 1.61
CA ALA A 142 -0.24 -4.27 2.83
C ALA A 142 0.82 -5.32 2.52
N VAL A 143 2.05 -5.12 3.00
CA VAL A 143 3.19 -6.00 2.76
C VAL A 143 3.46 -6.84 3.99
N TYR A 144 3.29 -8.15 3.87
CA TYR A 144 3.60 -9.10 4.92
C TYR A 144 5.11 -9.29 5.07
N ASN A 145 5.61 -9.01 6.25
CA ASN A 145 7.02 -9.21 6.60
C ASN A 145 7.16 -10.17 7.79
N GLY A 146 6.75 -11.40 7.60
CA GLY A 146 6.83 -12.46 8.61
C GLY A 146 7.82 -13.55 8.22
N HIS A 147 8.02 -14.51 9.15
CA HIS A 147 8.88 -15.67 8.97
C HIS A 147 8.10 -16.95 8.64
N ASP A 148 6.80 -16.83 8.44
CA ASP A 148 5.95 -17.96 8.14
C ASP A 148 5.83 -18.12 6.62
N ASP A 149 6.57 -19.08 6.08
CA ASP A 149 6.57 -19.38 4.65
C ASP A 149 5.22 -19.92 4.14
N LYS A 150 4.31 -20.28 5.07
CA LYS A 150 2.95 -20.71 4.75
C LYS A 150 1.97 -19.55 4.59
N MET A 151 2.40 -18.33 4.95
CA MET A 151 1.54 -17.17 4.82
C MET A 151 1.56 -16.70 3.37
N ASP A 152 0.46 -16.85 2.68
CA ASP A 152 0.21 -16.35 1.32
C ASP A 152 -0.87 -15.26 1.31
N CYS A 153 -1.13 -14.72 0.14
CA CYS A 153 -2.12 -13.66 -0.02
C CYS A 153 -3.54 -14.13 0.36
N GLU A 154 -3.92 -15.37 0.07
CA GLU A 154 -5.23 -15.92 0.43
C GLU A 154 -5.38 -16.03 1.94
N ASN A 155 -4.39 -16.61 2.61
CA ASN A 155 -4.40 -16.70 4.08
C ASN A 155 -4.50 -15.33 4.77
N ILE A 156 -3.95 -14.28 4.14
CA ILE A 156 -4.07 -12.92 4.65
C ILE A 156 -5.47 -12.38 4.40
N LYS A 157 -6.02 -12.57 3.18
CA LYS A 157 -7.37 -12.13 2.83
C LYS A 157 -8.43 -12.74 3.74
N ASP A 158 -8.34 -14.05 4.01
CA ASP A 158 -9.26 -14.77 4.88
C ASP A 158 -9.24 -14.27 6.34
N LYS A 159 -8.15 -13.62 6.72
CA LYS A 159 -7.98 -13.02 8.05
C LYS A 159 -8.29 -11.53 8.11
N LEU A 160 -8.62 -10.90 6.98
CA LEU A 160 -9.14 -9.55 6.98
C LEU A 160 -10.51 -9.58 7.64
N ASN A 161 -10.69 -8.69 8.60
CA ASN A 161 -11.96 -8.59 9.30
C ASN A 161 -12.96 -7.70 8.54
N ASP A 162 -14.21 -7.77 8.97
CA ASP A 162 -15.29 -6.99 8.39
C ASP A 162 -15.00 -5.48 8.42
N GLU A 163 -14.33 -4.99 9.48
CA GLU A 163 -13.96 -3.57 9.60
C GLU A 163 -13.06 -3.08 8.46
N ILE A 164 -12.13 -3.92 7.98
CA ILE A 164 -11.30 -3.61 6.81
C ILE A 164 -12.14 -3.69 5.54
N ASN A 165 -12.91 -4.78 5.39
CA ASN A 165 -13.73 -4.99 4.21
C ASN A 165 -14.74 -3.86 4.01
N GLU A 166 -15.34 -3.35 5.08
CA GLU A 166 -16.27 -2.20 5.04
C GLU A 166 -15.60 -0.90 4.55
N LYS A 167 -14.27 -0.76 4.65
CA LYS A 167 -13.55 0.42 4.16
C LYS A 167 -13.15 0.30 2.69
N LEU A 168 -13.25 -0.89 2.13
CA LEU A 168 -12.99 -1.11 0.71
C LEU A 168 -14.24 -0.80 -0.11
N ASN A 169 -14.05 -0.16 -1.26
CA ASN A 169 -15.12 0.19 -2.17
C ASN A 169 -14.57 0.39 -3.59
N ARG A 170 -15.38 0.86 -4.51
CA ARG A 170 -14.95 1.08 -5.90
C ARG A 170 -13.83 2.12 -6.06
N HIS A 171 -13.61 2.98 -5.05
CA HIS A 171 -12.59 4.05 -5.08
C HIS A 171 -11.43 3.77 -4.12
N VAL A 172 -11.60 2.87 -3.14
CA VAL A 172 -10.54 2.47 -2.22
C VAL A 172 -10.33 0.97 -2.30
N LYS A 173 -9.13 0.57 -2.74
CA LYS A 173 -8.74 -0.82 -2.91
C LYS A 173 -7.58 -1.19 -1.99
N LEU A 174 -7.40 -2.48 -1.78
CA LEU A 174 -6.30 -3.05 -1.02
C LEU A 174 -5.54 -4.05 -1.87
N ILE A 175 -4.22 -3.91 -1.91
CA ILE A 175 -3.29 -4.93 -2.39
C ILE A 175 -2.64 -5.59 -1.18
N VAL A 176 -2.64 -6.91 -1.15
CA VAL A 176 -1.93 -7.72 -0.17
C VAL A 176 -0.74 -8.36 -0.84
N CYS A 177 0.44 -8.24 -0.21
CA CYS A 177 1.69 -8.84 -0.68
C CYS A 177 2.23 -9.81 0.36
N ALA A 178 2.53 -11.03 -0.06
CA ALA A 178 3.13 -12.08 0.78
C ALA A 178 3.99 -13.03 -0.06
N ASN A 179 5.18 -13.34 0.44
CA ASN A 179 6.09 -14.33 -0.16
C ASN A 179 6.34 -14.14 -1.66
N GLY A 180 6.46 -12.89 -2.12
CA GLY A 180 6.77 -12.55 -3.50
C GLY A 180 5.56 -12.47 -4.43
N LYS A 181 4.35 -12.62 -3.92
CA LYS A 181 3.09 -12.45 -4.67
C LYS A 181 2.32 -11.26 -4.14
N CYS A 182 1.61 -10.58 -5.01
CA CYS A 182 0.70 -9.50 -4.64
C CYS A 182 -0.65 -9.70 -5.33
N GLU A 183 -1.73 -9.43 -4.61
CA GLU A 183 -3.08 -9.59 -5.15
C GLU A 183 -4.01 -8.51 -4.63
N TYR A 184 -4.94 -8.07 -5.47
CA TYR A 184 -6.05 -7.26 -4.99
C TYR A 184 -6.98 -8.09 -4.10
N VAL A 185 -7.40 -7.47 -2.99
CA VAL A 185 -8.55 -7.97 -2.23
C VAL A 185 -9.80 -7.63 -3.03
N LYS A 186 -10.57 -8.66 -3.37
CA LYS A 186 -11.87 -8.48 -4.03
C LYS A 186 -12.91 -8.14 -2.96
N ASN A 187 -13.72 -7.14 -3.25
CA ASN A 187 -14.95 -6.87 -2.51
C ASN A 187 -16.04 -7.80 -2.99
#